data_79cd040d4af5f525be25c7c469b68fa1
#
_entry.id   79cd040d4af5f525be25c7c469b68fa1
#
_cell.length_a   1.000
_cell.length_b   1.000
_cell.length_c   1.000
_cell.angle_alpha   90.00
_cell.angle_beta   90.00
_cell.angle_gamma   90.00
#
_symmetry.space_group_name_H-M   'P 1'
#
loop_
_entity.id
_entity.type
_entity.pdbx_description
1 polymer ?
#
loop_
_entity_poly.entity_id
_entity_poly.type
_entity_poly.pdbx_seq_one_letter_code
_entity_poly.pdbx_strand_id
1 'polypeptide(L)'
;MKSILRLFVLISIVSLNFLSCNIKAEIPEISSYEQTEDPEDEEPEDEEPLPIYFKLISLGDSYTIGQSVCEDCRFPAQLRDSLKTYFLEQDNISLEIIAQTGWTTSNLKTAIAAAEPSSDFDLVTLLIGVNNQYQNKPFSLYETEFIELINTAITLVGGDASKLIVVSIPDYAYTPFGQNYNPSYISEQLLQYNNYAETYCNNNNLNYVYITDITQEGLTNTDLVATDNLHPSALAYTKFVERILPIALEILEQ
;
A
#
# COMPACT_ATOMS: atom_id res chain seq x y z
N MET A 1 39.62 -9.45 -21.01
CA MET A 1 40.87 -9.98 -20.40
C MET A 1 40.79 -9.89 -18.89
N LYS A 2 41.05 -11.04 -18.19
CA LYS A 2 41.33 -11.21 -16.74
C LYS A 2 40.10 -11.13 -15.81
N SER A 3 39.90 -12.00 -14.86
CA SER A 3 40.37 -13.38 -14.55
C SER A 3 39.49 -13.88 -13.41
N ILE A 4 39.00 -15.09 -13.58
CA ILE A 4 38.19 -15.82 -12.58
C ILE A 4 39.16 -16.45 -11.59
N LEU A 5 39.00 -16.19 -10.29
CA LEU A 5 39.73 -16.90 -9.24
C LEU A 5 38.74 -17.86 -8.52
N ARG A 6 38.88 -19.16 -8.81
CA ARG A 6 38.21 -20.24 -8.09
C ARG A 6 39.06 -20.66 -6.88
N LEU A 7 38.47 -20.64 -5.70
CA LEU A 7 39.08 -21.18 -4.49
C LEU A 7 38.62 -22.62 -4.29
N PHE A 8 39.57 -23.59 -4.38
CA PHE A 8 39.37 -25.00 -4.02
C PHE A 8 39.58 -25.18 -2.52
N VAL A 9 38.61 -25.77 -1.83
CA VAL A 9 38.76 -26.23 -0.45
C VAL A 9 39.07 -27.73 -0.49
N LEU A 10 40.24 -28.12 0.00
CA LEU A 10 40.68 -29.49 0.16
C LEU A 10 40.10 -30.08 1.48
N ILE A 11 39.35 -31.17 1.34
CA ILE A 11 38.88 -31.97 2.49
C ILE A 11 39.89 -33.08 2.71
N SER A 12 40.56 -33.02 3.86
CA SER A 12 41.45 -34.10 4.38
C SER A 12 40.63 -35.19 5.05
N ILE A 13 40.68 -36.40 4.48
CA ILE A 13 40.11 -37.61 5.09
C ILE A 13 41.20 -38.20 6.04
N VAL A 14 40.91 -38.22 7.33
CA VAL A 14 41.72 -38.94 8.33
C VAL A 14 41.11 -40.31 8.58
N SER A 15 41.84 -41.34 8.16
CA SER A 15 41.52 -42.76 8.41
C SER A 15 41.98 -43.18 9.79
N LEU A 16 41.08 -43.52 10.70
CA LEU A 16 41.44 -44.18 11.98
C LEU A 16 41.26 -45.69 11.85
N ASN A 17 42.36 -46.41 11.99
CA ASN A 17 42.41 -47.87 12.13
C ASN A 17 42.11 -48.27 13.58
N PHE A 18 41.08 -49.08 13.82
CA PHE A 18 40.84 -49.71 15.09
C PHE A 18 41.38 -51.12 15.11
N LEU A 19 42.31 -51.38 16.00
CA LEU A 19 42.80 -52.73 16.36
C LEU A 19 41.69 -53.49 17.10
N SER A 20 41.37 -54.70 16.61
CA SER A 20 40.48 -55.65 17.29
C SER A 20 41.27 -56.32 18.43
N CYS A 21 40.74 -56.25 19.65
CA CYS A 21 41.19 -57.05 20.78
C CYS A 21 40.03 -57.97 21.21
N ASN A 22 40.21 -59.28 21.01
CA ASN A 22 39.23 -60.33 21.30
C ASN A 22 39.36 -60.75 22.77
N ILE A 23 38.36 -60.48 23.58
CA ILE A 23 38.26 -61.04 24.95
C ILE A 23 36.93 -61.79 25.04
N LYS A 24 37.01 -63.11 25.22
CA LYS A 24 35.89 -63.95 25.61
C LYS A 24 35.58 -63.72 27.10
N ALA A 25 34.37 -63.36 27.39
CA ALA A 25 33.81 -63.41 28.74
C ALA A 25 32.42 -64.05 28.69
N GLU A 26 32.16 -64.90 29.67
CA GLU A 26 30.97 -65.75 29.81
C GLU A 26 29.73 -64.91 30.11
N ILE A 27 28.59 -65.40 29.60
CA ILE A 27 27.28 -64.76 29.77
C ILE A 27 26.63 -65.32 31.03
N PRO A 28 26.15 -64.49 31.96
CA PRO A 28 25.10 -64.87 32.90
C PRO A 28 23.72 -64.51 32.26
N GLU A 29 22.80 -65.44 32.30
CA GLU A 29 21.38 -65.23 31.97
C GLU A 29 20.81 -64.17 32.93
N ILE A 30 20.25 -63.10 32.36
CA ILE A 30 19.44 -62.12 33.13
C ILE A 30 18.12 -61.93 32.39
N SER A 31 17.08 -62.36 33.07
CA SER A 31 15.71 -61.86 33.17
C SER A 31 15.21 -60.83 32.15
N SER A 32 14.08 -61.15 31.59
CA SER A 32 13.17 -60.33 30.81
C SER A 32 13.08 -58.91 31.36
N TYR A 33 13.61 -57.92 30.61
CA TYR A 33 13.22 -56.51 30.78
C TYR A 33 12.06 -56.24 29.82
N GLU A 34 10.94 -55.75 30.41
CA GLU A 34 9.85 -55.10 29.68
C GLU A 34 10.45 -53.96 28.83
N GLN A 35 10.18 -53.99 27.53
CA GLN A 35 10.39 -52.85 26.66
C GLN A 35 9.42 -51.76 27.13
N THR A 36 9.90 -50.76 27.85
CA THR A 36 9.23 -49.48 27.91
C THR A 36 9.38 -48.86 26.53
N GLU A 37 8.27 -48.76 25.80
CA GLU A 37 8.17 -47.92 24.62
C GLU A 37 8.64 -46.50 24.99
N ASP A 38 9.71 -46.01 24.36
CA ASP A 38 10.08 -44.62 24.41
C ASP A 38 8.84 -43.80 23.94
N PRO A 39 8.44 -42.75 24.68
CA PRO A 39 7.44 -41.85 24.11
C PRO A 39 7.97 -41.32 22.80
N GLU A 40 7.27 -41.59 21.70
CA GLU A 40 7.52 -40.94 20.43
C GLU A 40 7.61 -39.45 20.73
N ASP A 41 8.78 -38.85 20.43
CA ASP A 41 8.95 -37.41 20.40
C ASP A 41 7.95 -36.90 19.32
N GLU A 42 6.75 -36.50 19.75
CA GLU A 42 5.84 -35.75 18.90
C GLU A 42 6.60 -34.47 18.52
N GLU A 43 7.08 -34.42 17.27
CA GLU A 43 7.56 -33.16 16.70
C GLU A 43 6.44 -32.13 16.90
N PRO A 44 6.77 -30.91 17.40
CA PRO A 44 5.74 -29.89 17.57
C PRO A 44 5.06 -29.68 16.20
N GLU A 45 3.75 -29.93 16.15
CA GLU A 45 2.96 -29.53 14.99
C GLU A 45 3.24 -28.04 14.74
N ASP A 46 3.80 -27.71 13.58
CA ASP A 46 3.96 -26.33 13.13
C ASP A 46 2.56 -25.71 13.12
N GLU A 47 2.23 -24.94 14.17
CA GLU A 47 0.97 -24.19 14.21
C GLU A 47 0.95 -23.25 13.01
N GLU A 48 -0.01 -23.43 12.12
CA GLU A 48 -0.21 -22.50 10.99
C GLU A 48 -0.42 -21.08 11.54
N PRO A 49 0.24 -20.06 10.96
CA PRO A 49 0.09 -18.70 11.43
C PRO A 49 -1.38 -18.26 11.38
N LEU A 50 -1.83 -17.55 12.40
CA LEU A 50 -3.20 -17.03 12.43
C LEU A 50 -3.41 -16.02 11.30
N PRO A 51 -4.61 -16.00 10.68
CA PRO A 51 -4.90 -15.06 9.60
C PRO A 51 -4.84 -13.61 10.09
N ILE A 52 -4.24 -12.74 9.27
CA ILE A 52 -4.16 -11.31 9.52
C ILE A 52 -5.33 -10.61 8.82
N TYR A 53 -5.88 -9.57 9.45
CA TYR A 53 -6.99 -8.77 8.91
C TYR A 53 -6.57 -7.31 8.85
N PHE A 54 -6.41 -6.79 7.63
CA PHE A 54 -6.15 -5.36 7.41
C PHE A 54 -7.42 -4.61 6.97
N LYS A 55 -7.56 -3.40 7.45
CA LYS A 55 -8.66 -2.48 7.13
C LYS A 55 -8.11 -1.23 6.46
N LEU A 56 -8.44 -1.05 5.19
CA LEU A 56 -8.06 0.11 4.41
C LEU A 56 -9.25 1.05 4.23
N ILE A 57 -9.00 2.36 4.28
CA ILE A 57 -9.99 3.36 3.89
C ILE A 57 -9.37 4.37 2.90
N SER A 58 -10.14 4.74 1.87
CA SER A 58 -9.75 5.73 0.86
C SER A 58 -10.73 6.89 0.85
N LEU A 59 -10.20 8.09 1.07
CA LEU A 59 -10.95 9.33 1.19
C LEU A 59 -10.69 10.22 -0.02
N GLY A 60 -11.75 10.78 -0.62
CA GLY A 60 -11.53 11.66 -1.76
C GLY A 60 -12.75 12.07 -2.57
N ASP A 61 -12.53 12.23 -3.87
CA ASP A 61 -13.52 12.69 -4.84
C ASP A 61 -13.67 11.71 -6.02
N SER A 62 -13.88 12.22 -7.24
CA SER A 62 -14.04 11.40 -8.47
C SER A 62 -12.79 10.56 -8.77
N TYR A 63 -11.62 11.01 -8.40
CA TYR A 63 -10.37 10.28 -8.61
C TYR A 63 -10.24 9.07 -7.67
N THR A 64 -10.82 9.15 -6.49
CA THR A 64 -10.83 8.06 -5.51
C THR A 64 -11.96 7.07 -5.78
N ILE A 65 -13.18 7.56 -6.07
CA ILE A 65 -14.31 6.67 -6.43
C ILE A 65 -14.12 5.98 -7.78
N GLY A 66 -13.20 6.46 -8.62
CA GLY A 66 -12.91 5.88 -9.92
C GLY A 66 -13.97 6.22 -10.97
N GLN A 67 -14.29 7.52 -11.11
CA GLN A 67 -15.24 7.96 -12.13
C GLN A 67 -14.79 7.47 -13.51
N SER A 68 -15.73 6.87 -14.27
CA SER A 68 -15.57 6.38 -15.64
C SER A 68 -14.68 5.13 -15.81
N VAL A 69 -14.34 4.45 -14.71
CA VAL A 69 -13.72 3.12 -14.74
C VAL A 69 -14.55 2.11 -13.93
N CYS A 70 -14.26 0.82 -14.07
CA CYS A 70 -14.93 -0.23 -13.27
C CYS A 70 -14.54 -0.15 -11.79
N GLU A 71 -15.35 -0.79 -10.91
CA GLU A 71 -15.10 -0.74 -9.46
C GLU A 71 -13.74 -1.31 -9.06
N ASP A 72 -13.33 -2.41 -9.68
CA ASP A 72 -12.00 -3.01 -9.42
C ASP A 72 -10.87 -2.30 -10.18
N CYS A 73 -11.21 -1.37 -11.10
CA CYS A 73 -10.23 -0.62 -11.89
C CYS A 73 -9.75 0.67 -11.21
N ARG A 74 -10.43 1.15 -10.17
CA ARG A 74 -10.03 2.36 -9.42
C ARG A 74 -8.81 2.10 -8.55
N PHE A 75 -7.98 3.12 -8.27
CA PHE A 75 -6.72 2.90 -7.56
C PHE A 75 -6.89 2.26 -6.18
N PRO A 76 -7.91 2.57 -5.35
CA PRO A 76 -8.04 1.92 -4.04
C PRO A 76 -8.26 0.41 -4.14
N ALA A 77 -9.06 -0.04 -5.11
CA ALA A 77 -9.32 -1.46 -5.34
C ALA A 77 -8.06 -2.16 -5.89
N GLN A 78 -7.38 -1.56 -6.87
CA GLN A 78 -6.12 -2.09 -7.38
C GLN A 78 -5.03 -2.15 -6.31
N LEU A 79 -4.97 -1.17 -5.39
CA LEU A 79 -4.03 -1.18 -4.26
C LEU A 79 -4.34 -2.35 -3.33
N ARG A 80 -5.60 -2.50 -2.89
CA ARG A 80 -6.04 -3.65 -2.08
C ARG A 80 -5.67 -4.98 -2.74
N ASP A 81 -5.96 -5.14 -4.02
CA ASP A 81 -5.73 -6.40 -4.71
C ASP A 81 -4.23 -6.66 -4.96
N SER A 82 -3.44 -5.61 -5.17
CA SER A 82 -1.98 -5.71 -5.22
C SER A 82 -1.40 -6.11 -3.85
N LEU A 83 -1.86 -5.51 -2.76
CA LEU A 83 -1.44 -5.85 -1.40
C LEU A 83 -1.71 -7.32 -1.08
N LYS A 84 -2.85 -7.88 -1.47
CA LYS A 84 -3.19 -9.30 -1.27
C LYS A 84 -2.16 -10.27 -1.86
N THR A 85 -1.38 -9.85 -2.85
CA THR A 85 -0.34 -10.72 -3.44
C THR A 85 0.91 -10.87 -2.57
N TYR A 86 1.03 -10.07 -1.51
CA TYR A 86 2.18 -10.08 -0.58
C TYR A 86 1.88 -10.76 0.75
N PHE A 87 0.62 -11.05 1.04
CA PHE A 87 0.18 -11.70 2.27
C PHE A 87 -0.30 -13.13 2.00
N LEU A 88 -0.54 -13.92 3.05
CA LEU A 88 -1.00 -15.30 2.92
C LEU A 88 -2.44 -15.35 2.37
N GLU A 89 -2.82 -16.46 1.73
CA GLU A 89 -4.16 -16.65 1.15
C GLU A 89 -5.28 -16.52 2.20
N GLN A 90 -4.99 -16.89 3.44
CA GLN A 90 -5.92 -16.78 4.58
C GLN A 90 -6.07 -15.36 5.12
N ASP A 91 -5.13 -14.44 4.79
CA ASP A 91 -5.20 -13.04 5.23
C ASP A 91 -6.28 -12.29 4.46
N ASN A 92 -6.91 -11.34 5.13
CA ASN A 92 -7.98 -10.55 4.53
C ASN A 92 -7.66 -9.07 4.55
N ILE A 93 -7.86 -8.40 3.42
CA ILE A 93 -7.70 -6.96 3.28
C ILE A 93 -9.05 -6.37 2.86
N SER A 94 -9.72 -5.70 3.80
CA SER A 94 -10.96 -4.98 3.54
C SER A 94 -10.68 -3.57 3.02
N LEU A 95 -11.60 -3.01 2.24
CA LEU A 95 -11.51 -1.65 1.71
C LEU A 95 -12.83 -0.92 1.88
N GLU A 96 -12.78 0.23 2.55
CA GLU A 96 -13.85 1.22 2.60
C GLU A 96 -13.49 2.43 1.74
N ILE A 97 -14.47 3.05 1.08
CA ILE A 97 -14.27 4.24 0.26
C ILE A 97 -15.32 5.29 0.65
N ILE A 98 -14.85 6.46 1.08
CA ILE A 98 -15.69 7.64 1.29
C ILE A 98 -15.26 8.68 0.25
N ALA A 99 -15.89 8.63 -0.90
CA ALA A 99 -15.57 9.47 -2.04
C ALA A 99 -16.77 9.60 -2.99
N GLN A 100 -16.90 10.75 -3.65
CA GLN A 100 -17.91 10.96 -4.66
C GLN A 100 -17.47 12.02 -5.67
N THR A 101 -17.88 11.85 -6.92
CA THR A 101 -17.65 12.80 -8.01
C THR A 101 -18.15 14.21 -7.65
N GLY A 102 -17.27 15.20 -7.87
CA GLY A 102 -17.59 16.60 -7.63
C GLY A 102 -17.35 17.10 -6.20
N TRP A 103 -16.96 16.23 -5.27
CA TRP A 103 -16.73 16.66 -3.89
C TRP A 103 -15.53 17.57 -3.74
N THR A 104 -15.77 18.67 -3.03
CA THR A 104 -14.76 19.56 -2.47
C THR A 104 -14.29 19.02 -1.12
N THR A 105 -13.28 19.64 -0.53
CA THR A 105 -12.85 19.38 0.86
C THR A 105 -14.01 19.47 1.85
N SER A 106 -14.88 20.49 1.71
CA SER A 106 -16.07 20.66 2.58
C SER A 106 -17.06 19.49 2.47
N ASN A 107 -17.29 18.99 1.25
CA ASN A 107 -18.19 17.85 1.02
C ASN A 107 -17.63 16.58 1.65
N LEU A 108 -16.32 16.32 1.46
CA LEU A 108 -15.66 15.15 2.02
C LEU A 108 -15.71 15.16 3.55
N LYS A 109 -15.42 16.30 4.20
CA LYS A 109 -15.56 16.46 5.67
C LYS A 109 -16.96 16.12 6.15
N THR A 110 -17.98 16.65 5.45
CA THR A 110 -19.37 16.39 5.78
C THR A 110 -19.73 14.91 5.64
N ALA A 111 -19.24 14.26 4.59
CA ALA A 111 -19.49 12.86 4.31
C ALA A 111 -18.82 11.94 5.34
N ILE A 112 -17.57 12.22 5.72
CA ILE A 112 -16.88 11.44 6.78
C ILE A 112 -17.63 11.59 8.10
N ALA A 113 -18.05 12.80 8.47
CA ALA A 113 -18.82 13.03 9.68
C ALA A 113 -20.19 12.31 9.69
N ALA A 114 -20.82 12.16 8.53
CA ALA A 114 -22.10 11.46 8.39
C ALA A 114 -21.94 9.93 8.35
N ALA A 115 -20.83 9.43 7.83
CA ALA A 115 -20.54 7.99 7.73
C ALA A 115 -20.07 7.41 9.09
N GLU A 116 -19.50 8.24 9.97
CA GLU A 116 -18.96 7.85 11.28
C GLU A 116 -18.08 6.58 11.21
N PRO A 117 -17.06 6.53 10.29
CA PRO A 117 -16.22 5.36 10.15
C PRO A 117 -15.47 5.04 11.44
N SER A 118 -15.13 3.77 11.66
CA SER A 118 -14.33 3.36 12.81
C SER A 118 -12.93 4.02 12.80
N SER A 119 -12.24 3.98 13.94
CA SER A 119 -10.90 4.57 14.10
C SER A 119 -9.81 3.49 14.24
N ASP A 120 -9.99 2.34 13.61
CA ASP A 120 -9.12 1.18 13.67
C ASP A 120 -8.66 0.69 12.29
N PHE A 121 -8.53 1.63 11.33
CA PHE A 121 -7.96 1.32 10.03
C PHE A 121 -6.44 1.18 10.12
N ASP A 122 -5.90 0.30 9.28
CA ASP A 122 -4.45 0.06 9.19
C ASP A 122 -3.79 0.97 8.17
N LEU A 123 -4.56 1.50 7.21
CA LEU A 123 -4.09 2.41 6.18
C LEU A 123 -5.20 3.36 5.73
N VAL A 124 -4.89 4.65 5.63
CA VAL A 124 -5.74 5.67 4.99
C VAL A 124 -5.04 6.26 3.78
N THR A 125 -5.75 6.38 2.65
CA THR A 125 -5.32 7.22 1.52
C THR A 125 -6.21 8.45 1.41
N LEU A 126 -5.63 9.62 1.14
CA LEU A 126 -6.35 10.89 0.95
C LEU A 126 -5.95 11.53 -0.37
N LEU A 127 -6.92 11.69 -1.30
CA LEU A 127 -6.78 12.42 -2.57
C LEU A 127 -7.98 13.34 -2.75
N ILE A 128 -7.81 14.65 -2.56
CA ILE A 128 -8.89 15.63 -2.58
C ILE A 128 -8.36 17.03 -2.95
N GLY A 129 -9.20 17.86 -3.56
CA GLY A 129 -8.89 19.27 -3.77
C GLY A 129 -9.11 19.76 -5.20
N VAL A 130 -9.16 18.88 -6.22
CA VAL A 130 -9.38 19.28 -7.60
C VAL A 130 -10.68 20.07 -7.76
N ASN A 131 -11.73 19.68 -7.05
CA ASN A 131 -13.03 20.34 -7.13
C ASN A 131 -13.07 21.70 -6.40
N ASN A 132 -12.18 21.93 -5.42
CA ASN A 132 -12.01 23.27 -4.87
C ASN A 132 -11.49 24.23 -5.96
N GLN A 133 -10.50 23.79 -6.75
CA GLN A 133 -9.98 24.53 -7.90
C GLN A 133 -11.04 24.68 -9.00
N TYR A 134 -11.64 23.58 -9.45
CA TYR A 134 -12.61 23.55 -10.54
C TYR A 134 -13.85 24.41 -10.28
N GLN A 135 -14.33 24.44 -9.02
CA GLN A 135 -15.48 25.23 -8.58
C GLN A 135 -15.08 26.65 -8.13
N ASN A 136 -13.81 27.08 -8.37
CA ASN A 136 -13.31 28.40 -8.01
C ASN A 136 -13.51 28.73 -6.51
N LYS A 137 -13.32 27.77 -5.61
CA LYS A 137 -13.33 28.03 -4.18
C LYS A 137 -12.07 28.81 -3.79
N PRO A 138 -12.13 29.68 -2.75
CA PRO A 138 -10.94 30.33 -2.26
C PRO A 138 -9.86 29.31 -1.87
N PHE A 139 -8.62 29.54 -2.27
CA PHE A 139 -7.51 28.65 -1.92
C PHE A 139 -7.34 28.53 -0.38
N SER A 140 -7.58 29.63 0.36
CA SER A 140 -7.57 29.62 1.82
C SER A 140 -8.56 28.62 2.45
N LEU A 141 -9.65 28.30 1.76
CA LEU A 141 -10.56 27.24 2.22
C LEU A 141 -9.89 25.87 2.13
N TYR A 142 -9.19 25.60 1.02
CA TYR A 142 -8.42 24.36 0.88
C TYR A 142 -7.33 24.26 1.95
N GLU A 143 -6.55 25.34 2.16
CA GLU A 143 -5.50 25.36 3.17
C GLU A 143 -6.02 24.98 4.58
N THR A 144 -7.18 25.49 4.95
CA THR A 144 -7.80 25.19 6.25
C THR A 144 -8.35 23.76 6.30
N GLU A 145 -9.18 23.39 5.31
CA GLU A 145 -9.91 22.13 5.32
C GLU A 145 -9.03 20.91 5.01
N PHE A 146 -7.92 21.09 4.27
CA PHE A 146 -6.93 20.06 4.04
C PHE A 146 -6.28 19.61 5.35
N ILE A 147 -5.89 20.55 6.22
CA ILE A 147 -5.34 20.25 7.54
C ILE A 147 -6.37 19.53 8.42
N GLU A 148 -7.63 19.96 8.38
CA GLU A 148 -8.70 19.30 9.12
C GLU A 148 -8.94 17.87 8.64
N LEU A 149 -8.88 17.63 7.33
CA LEU A 149 -8.98 16.29 6.72
C LEU A 149 -7.78 15.40 7.08
N ILE A 150 -6.56 15.95 7.10
CA ILE A 150 -5.37 15.22 7.59
C ILE A 150 -5.57 14.77 9.04
N ASN A 151 -6.00 15.67 9.93
CA ASN A 151 -6.24 15.33 11.33
C ASN A 151 -7.35 14.27 11.49
N THR A 152 -8.40 14.37 10.68
CA THR A 152 -9.45 13.35 10.63
C THR A 152 -8.91 12.01 10.16
N ALA A 153 -8.13 11.98 9.06
CA ALA A 153 -7.52 10.77 8.54
C ALA A 153 -6.58 10.09 9.56
N ILE A 154 -5.78 10.88 10.28
CA ILE A 154 -4.92 10.37 11.37
C ILE A 154 -5.77 9.77 12.51
N THR A 155 -6.91 10.38 12.83
CA THR A 155 -7.83 9.81 13.84
C THR A 155 -8.36 8.44 13.41
N LEU A 156 -8.65 8.24 12.12
CA LEU A 156 -9.15 6.96 11.59
C LEU A 156 -8.14 5.80 11.69
N VAL A 157 -6.86 6.11 11.80
CA VAL A 157 -5.77 5.12 12.00
C VAL A 157 -5.28 5.09 13.47
N GLY A 158 -6.17 5.40 14.42
CA GLY A 158 -5.84 5.33 15.85
C GLY A 158 -4.83 6.38 16.32
N GLY A 159 -4.60 7.45 15.55
CA GLY A 159 -3.66 8.52 15.87
C GLY A 159 -2.25 8.31 15.29
N ASP A 160 -1.98 7.22 14.60
CA ASP A 160 -0.68 6.95 13.98
C ASP A 160 -0.58 7.60 12.60
N ALA A 161 0.07 8.76 12.54
CA ALA A 161 0.23 9.53 11.31
C ALA A 161 1.06 8.81 10.22
N SER A 162 1.88 7.81 10.57
CA SER A 162 2.65 7.03 9.60
C SER A 162 1.75 6.17 8.69
N LYS A 163 0.53 5.87 9.14
CA LYS A 163 -0.46 5.08 8.40
C LYS A 163 -1.32 5.90 7.41
N LEU A 164 -1.02 7.18 7.23
CA LEU A 164 -1.67 8.04 6.24
C LEU A 164 -0.78 8.23 5.02
N ILE A 165 -1.36 8.01 3.83
CA ILE A 165 -0.76 8.36 2.54
C ILE A 165 -1.59 9.45 1.88
N VAL A 166 -0.99 10.62 1.69
CA VAL A 166 -1.56 11.71 0.89
C VAL A 166 -1.12 11.55 -0.55
N VAL A 167 -2.05 11.59 -1.49
CA VAL A 167 -1.79 11.46 -2.92
C VAL A 167 -1.99 12.80 -3.61
N SER A 168 -1.06 13.20 -4.46
CA SER A 168 -1.15 14.47 -5.20
C SER A 168 -2.37 14.50 -6.12
N ILE A 169 -2.90 15.70 -6.37
CA ILE A 169 -4.05 15.91 -7.24
C ILE A 169 -3.60 15.73 -8.70
N PRO A 170 -4.30 14.90 -9.52
CA PRO A 170 -4.13 14.82 -10.96
C PRO A 170 -4.28 16.17 -11.66
N ASP A 171 -3.51 16.42 -12.71
CA ASP A 171 -3.60 17.63 -13.50
C ASP A 171 -4.48 17.42 -14.73
N TYR A 172 -5.76 17.78 -14.64
CA TYR A 172 -6.71 17.61 -15.72
C TYR A 172 -6.51 18.58 -16.90
N ALA A 173 -5.61 19.55 -16.79
CA ALA A 173 -5.24 20.40 -17.93
C ALA A 173 -4.70 19.57 -19.10
N TYR A 174 -4.07 18.44 -18.83
CA TYR A 174 -3.52 17.52 -19.83
C TYR A 174 -4.50 16.45 -20.30
N THR A 175 -5.80 16.78 -20.33
CA THR A 175 -6.85 15.93 -20.85
C THR A 175 -7.60 16.65 -21.99
N PRO A 176 -8.27 15.92 -22.89
CA PRO A 176 -9.11 16.55 -23.92
C PRO A 176 -10.18 17.50 -23.34
N PHE A 177 -10.71 17.19 -22.16
CA PHE A 177 -11.63 18.06 -21.44
C PHE A 177 -10.94 19.35 -20.99
N GLY A 178 -9.80 19.25 -20.32
CA GLY A 178 -9.06 20.40 -19.79
C GLY A 178 -8.59 21.38 -20.86
N GLN A 179 -8.30 20.87 -22.06
CA GLN A 179 -7.90 21.70 -23.20
C GLN A 179 -9.00 22.64 -23.69
N ASN A 180 -10.27 22.41 -23.33
CA ASN A 180 -11.39 23.33 -23.71
C ASN A 180 -11.45 24.55 -22.76
N TYR A 181 -10.62 24.62 -21.74
CA TYR A 181 -10.56 25.73 -20.79
C TYR A 181 -9.19 26.44 -20.90
N ASN A 182 -8.75 27.11 -19.86
CA ASN A 182 -7.40 27.67 -19.81
C ASN A 182 -6.43 26.66 -19.15
N PRO A 183 -5.79 25.75 -19.92
CA PRO A 183 -4.99 24.68 -19.34
C PRO A 183 -3.79 25.18 -18.55
N SER A 184 -3.15 26.28 -18.97
CA SER A 184 -2.02 26.85 -18.23
C SER A 184 -2.44 27.34 -16.86
N TYR A 185 -3.60 28.00 -16.76
CA TYR A 185 -4.14 28.46 -15.50
C TYR A 185 -4.55 27.30 -14.58
N ILE A 186 -5.15 26.25 -15.15
CA ILE A 186 -5.51 25.03 -14.40
C ILE A 186 -4.24 24.42 -13.77
N SER A 187 -3.20 24.16 -14.58
CA SER A 187 -1.95 23.57 -14.11
C SER A 187 -1.27 24.44 -13.05
N GLU A 188 -1.23 25.78 -13.24
CA GLU A 188 -0.65 26.70 -12.26
C GLU A 188 -1.37 26.61 -10.91
N GLN A 189 -2.70 26.59 -10.93
CA GLN A 189 -3.48 26.45 -9.70
C GLN A 189 -3.29 25.08 -9.06
N LEU A 190 -3.37 23.98 -9.80
CA LEU A 190 -3.18 22.64 -9.26
C LEU A 190 -1.77 22.44 -8.71
N LEU A 191 -0.76 23.06 -9.34
CA LEU A 191 0.59 23.09 -8.80
C LEU A 191 0.63 23.80 -7.43
N GLN A 192 -0.11 24.90 -7.25
CA GLN A 192 -0.22 25.59 -5.96
C GLN A 192 -0.82 24.66 -4.87
N TYR A 193 -1.90 23.93 -5.21
CA TYR A 193 -2.54 22.98 -4.29
C TYR A 193 -1.60 21.85 -3.91
N ASN A 194 -0.94 21.24 -4.90
CA ASN A 194 -0.01 20.13 -4.69
C ASN A 194 1.24 20.57 -3.90
N ASN A 195 1.82 21.73 -4.20
CA ASN A 195 2.96 22.27 -3.45
C ASN A 195 2.61 22.54 -1.98
N TYR A 196 1.39 23.04 -1.71
CA TYR A 196 0.92 23.23 -0.35
C TYR A 196 0.81 21.88 0.39
N ALA A 197 0.14 20.90 -0.22
CA ALA A 197 -0.03 19.57 0.36
C ALA A 197 1.33 18.88 0.62
N GLU A 198 2.23 18.89 -0.36
CA GLU A 198 3.57 18.32 -0.24
C GLU A 198 4.39 18.99 0.87
N THR A 199 4.38 20.35 0.91
CA THR A 199 5.09 21.10 1.93
C THR A 199 4.54 20.78 3.32
N TYR A 200 3.22 20.72 3.46
CA TYR A 200 2.59 20.35 4.72
C TYR A 200 2.96 18.94 5.16
N CYS A 201 2.88 17.96 4.25
CA CYS A 201 3.23 16.57 4.54
C CYS A 201 4.70 16.45 4.95
N ASN A 202 5.62 17.05 4.21
CA ASN A 202 7.06 17.03 4.52
C ASN A 202 7.37 17.64 5.89
N ASN A 203 6.74 18.76 6.23
CA ASN A 203 6.94 19.44 7.52
C ASN A 203 6.37 18.64 8.71
N ASN A 204 5.43 17.74 8.47
CA ASN A 204 4.77 16.92 9.50
C ASN A 204 5.13 15.44 9.43
N ASN A 205 6.13 15.04 8.63
CA ASN A 205 6.59 13.65 8.43
C ASN A 205 5.45 12.71 8.01
N LEU A 206 4.58 13.18 7.11
CA LEU A 206 3.50 12.39 6.50
C LEU A 206 3.94 11.83 5.15
N ASN A 207 3.44 10.66 4.79
CA ASN A 207 3.70 10.08 3.48
C ASN A 207 2.97 10.87 2.40
N TYR A 208 3.72 11.37 1.41
CA TYR A 208 3.18 12.05 0.24
C TYR A 208 3.61 11.34 -1.03
N VAL A 209 2.64 10.96 -1.87
CA VAL A 209 2.90 10.27 -3.15
C VAL A 209 2.53 11.19 -4.30
N TYR A 210 3.53 11.59 -5.06
CA TYR A 210 3.35 12.42 -6.26
C TYR A 210 2.97 11.55 -7.47
N ILE A 211 1.79 11.80 -8.04
CA ILE A 211 1.27 11.09 -9.23
C ILE A 211 0.84 12.06 -10.35
N THR A 212 0.94 13.36 -10.12
CA THR A 212 0.46 14.39 -11.04
C THR A 212 1.15 14.31 -12.42
N ASP A 213 2.44 14.01 -12.46
CA ASP A 213 3.23 13.82 -13.68
C ASP A 213 2.69 12.68 -14.57
N ILE A 214 2.13 11.62 -13.98
CA ILE A 214 1.49 10.54 -14.74
C ILE A 214 0.31 11.10 -15.54
N THR A 215 -0.50 11.96 -14.94
CA THR A 215 -1.67 12.55 -15.60
C THR A 215 -1.29 13.65 -16.59
N GLN A 216 -0.13 14.29 -16.42
CA GLN A 216 0.41 15.26 -17.38
C GLN A 216 0.83 14.64 -18.71
N GLU A 217 0.92 13.32 -18.80
CA GLU A 217 1.14 12.60 -20.05
C GLU A 217 -0.17 12.40 -20.86
N GLY A 218 -1.35 12.73 -20.33
CA GLY A 218 -2.65 12.34 -20.90
C GLY A 218 -2.93 12.81 -22.33
N LEU A 219 -2.32 13.90 -22.80
CA LEU A 219 -2.44 14.34 -24.20
C LEU A 219 -1.50 13.59 -25.16
N THR A 220 -0.38 13.07 -24.67
CA THR A 220 0.60 12.33 -25.47
C THR A 220 0.40 10.83 -25.36
N ASN A 221 -0.15 10.36 -24.25
CA ASN A 221 -0.51 8.98 -23.96
C ASN A 221 -2.02 8.91 -23.59
N THR A 222 -2.87 8.86 -24.60
CA THR A 222 -4.33 8.90 -24.42
C THR A 222 -4.89 7.69 -23.67
N ASP A 223 -4.14 6.59 -23.56
CA ASP A 223 -4.55 5.42 -22.79
C ASP A 223 -4.58 5.70 -21.27
N LEU A 224 -3.99 6.81 -20.83
CA LEU A 224 -4.05 7.26 -19.43
C LEU A 224 -5.33 8.01 -19.09
N VAL A 225 -6.14 8.38 -20.10
CA VAL A 225 -7.40 9.12 -19.92
C VAL A 225 -8.58 8.19 -20.15
N ALA A 226 -9.57 8.23 -19.26
CA ALA A 226 -10.79 7.44 -19.39
C ALA A 226 -11.66 7.93 -20.55
N THR A 227 -12.70 7.17 -20.90
CA THR A 227 -13.58 7.43 -22.05
C THR A 227 -14.39 8.72 -21.95
N ASP A 228 -14.46 9.33 -20.77
CA ASP A 228 -15.08 10.64 -20.57
C ASP A 228 -14.17 11.82 -20.93
N ASN A 229 -12.95 11.55 -21.38
CA ASN A 229 -11.93 12.53 -21.75
C ASN A 229 -11.45 13.44 -20.61
N LEU A 230 -11.65 13.04 -19.35
CA LEU A 230 -11.33 13.85 -18.17
C LEU A 230 -10.60 13.04 -17.10
N HIS A 231 -11.21 11.94 -16.64
CA HIS A 231 -10.71 11.19 -15.50
C HIS A 231 -9.58 10.23 -15.89
N PRO A 232 -8.74 9.81 -14.95
CA PRO A 232 -7.73 8.79 -15.17
C PRO A 232 -8.35 7.46 -15.61
N SER A 233 -7.72 6.78 -16.54
CA SER A 233 -8.09 5.42 -16.96
C SER A 233 -7.67 4.38 -15.92
N ALA A 234 -8.11 3.12 -16.09
CA ALA A 234 -7.62 2.00 -15.31
C ALA A 234 -6.09 1.86 -15.36
N LEU A 235 -5.47 2.12 -16.52
CA LEU A 235 -4.01 2.10 -16.68
C LEU A 235 -3.33 3.22 -15.88
N ALA A 236 -3.90 4.43 -15.87
CA ALA A 236 -3.36 5.51 -15.04
C ALA A 236 -3.43 5.15 -13.55
N TYR A 237 -4.54 4.55 -13.11
CA TYR A 237 -4.68 4.07 -11.74
C TYR A 237 -3.68 2.96 -11.38
N THR A 238 -3.37 2.05 -12.32
CA THR A 238 -2.27 1.08 -12.12
C THR A 238 -0.94 1.79 -11.84
N LYS A 239 -0.62 2.83 -12.62
CA LYS A 239 0.60 3.62 -12.38
C LYS A 239 0.59 4.39 -11.05
N PHE A 240 -0.58 4.83 -10.57
CA PHE A 240 -0.71 5.41 -9.21
C PHE A 240 -0.36 4.36 -8.16
N VAL A 241 -0.93 3.15 -8.31
CA VAL A 241 -0.69 2.03 -7.39
C VAL A 241 0.78 1.61 -7.37
N GLU A 242 1.47 1.59 -8.50
CA GLU A 242 2.91 1.30 -8.56
C GLU A 242 3.75 2.22 -7.65
N ARG A 243 3.29 3.46 -7.41
CA ARG A 243 3.96 4.42 -6.50
C ARG A 243 3.47 4.34 -5.07
N ILE A 244 2.20 4.00 -4.85
CA ILE A 244 1.58 3.92 -3.52
C ILE A 244 1.95 2.61 -2.83
N LEU A 245 1.99 1.51 -3.56
CA LEU A 245 2.14 0.15 -3.04
C LEU A 245 3.40 -0.05 -2.17
N PRO A 246 4.61 0.41 -2.53
CA PRO A 246 5.78 0.22 -1.68
C PRO A 246 5.62 0.84 -0.28
N ILE A 247 5.01 2.03 -0.21
CA ILE A 247 4.76 2.73 1.06
C ILE A 247 3.66 2.01 1.85
N ALA A 248 2.61 1.55 1.17
CA ALA A 248 1.53 0.81 1.81
C ALA A 248 2.02 -0.52 2.41
N LEU A 249 2.93 -1.22 1.74
CA LEU A 249 3.57 -2.43 2.26
C LEU A 249 4.41 -2.13 3.50
N GLU A 250 5.25 -1.09 3.46
CA GLU A 250 6.06 -0.67 4.62
C GLU A 250 5.19 -0.35 5.85
N ILE A 251 4.00 0.22 5.63
CA ILE A 251 3.04 0.52 6.70
C ILE A 251 2.42 -0.75 7.29
N LEU A 252 2.04 -1.71 6.45
CA LEU A 252 1.31 -2.90 6.90
C LEU A 252 2.23 -4.02 7.43
N GLU A 253 3.53 -3.95 7.17
CA GLU A 253 4.53 -4.91 7.67
C GLU A 253 5.13 -4.51 9.05
N GLN A 254 4.74 -3.37 9.62
CA GLN A 254 5.19 -2.89 10.93
C GLN A 254 4.42 -3.56 12.06
#